data_96b6733df89996aa407508790997aa3d
#
_entry.id   96b6733df89996aa407508790997aa3d
#
_cell.length_a   1.000
_cell.length_b   1.000
_cell.length_c   1.000
_cell.angle_alpha   90.00
_cell.angle_beta   90.00
_cell.angle_gamma   90.00
#
_symmetry.space_group_name_H-M   'P 1'
#
loop_
_entity.id
_entity.type
_entity.pdbx_description
1 polymer ?
#
loop_
_entity_poly.entity_id
_entity_poly.type
_entity_poly.pdbx_seq_one_letter_code
_entity_poly.pdbx_strand_id
1 'polypeptide(L)'
;MRRGLWAIGACAALVMLAPGDRADAQVKVRVGKAQAQTFAFVPADVGVATGIFKKHGIDLEISSFGGDARLLQALAADAVDIALGGGPTFAFIVKGTPTLGVGAIANAPGTIMLVVLNDGPVRSENDLKGRTVSVSTTGSLTYWLGQELSRSHGWGNDGIKIVPLGTTTAQAAALKTRQIDGVITETSTVFRLVEEGVGRILVRFGSRIHDFHVHVIYASKALIDTNPEAIRAFLAGWYESVQYMRDHKNETVEIAARVSEVSRAVALRNYEELMPIFNPNGRFSAKALDVLARSFVESGSLPAKPDMSALYTERFLPKP
;
A
#
# COMPACT_ATOMS: atom_id res chain seq x y z
N MET A 1 43.63 52.00 -66.61
CA MET A 1 42.24 51.51 -66.84
C MET A 1 42.24 50.00 -66.77
N ARG A 2 41.84 49.37 -65.73
CA ARG A 2 41.42 47.96 -65.67
C ARG A 2 40.60 47.74 -64.38
N ARG A 3 39.30 47.51 -64.57
CA ARG A 3 38.34 47.22 -63.54
C ARG A 3 38.47 45.73 -63.16
N GLY A 4 38.76 45.41 -61.91
CA GLY A 4 38.71 44.07 -61.31
C GLY A 4 37.35 43.84 -60.64
N LEU A 5 36.57 42.89 -61.17
CA LEU A 5 35.38 42.37 -60.49
C LEU A 5 35.78 41.40 -59.37
N TRP A 6 35.30 41.64 -58.19
CA TRP A 6 35.35 40.68 -57.08
C TRP A 6 34.01 39.92 -57.00
N ALA A 7 34.07 38.63 -57.31
CA ALA A 7 32.93 37.72 -57.09
C ALA A 7 32.89 37.26 -55.63
N ILE A 8 31.81 37.62 -54.95
CA ILE A 8 31.55 37.15 -53.55
C ILE A 8 30.80 35.82 -53.66
N GLY A 9 31.48 34.72 -53.35
CA GLY A 9 30.87 33.40 -53.21
C GLY A 9 30.14 33.28 -51.88
N ALA A 10 28.82 33.20 -51.89
CA ALA A 10 27.99 32.90 -50.73
C ALA A 10 28.03 31.39 -50.44
N CYS A 11 28.74 30.93 -49.41
CA CYS A 11 28.61 29.60 -48.87
C CYS A 11 27.35 29.51 -48.01
N ALA A 12 26.31 28.87 -48.53
CA ALA A 12 25.12 28.49 -47.77
C ALA A 12 25.48 27.28 -46.85
N ALA A 13 25.70 27.55 -45.58
CA ALA A 13 25.83 26.48 -44.56
C ALA A 13 24.46 25.86 -44.30
N LEU A 14 24.25 24.63 -44.79
CA LEU A 14 23.08 23.80 -44.49
C LEU A 14 23.21 23.29 -43.04
N VAL A 15 22.55 23.94 -42.09
CA VAL A 15 22.43 23.44 -40.72
C VAL A 15 21.45 22.27 -40.74
N MET A 16 21.97 21.04 -40.74
CA MET A 16 21.17 19.86 -40.44
C MET A 16 20.76 19.93 -38.99
N LEU A 17 19.51 20.28 -38.69
CA LEU A 17 18.88 20.03 -37.40
C LEU A 17 18.76 18.50 -37.26
N ALA A 18 19.63 17.91 -36.48
CA ALA A 18 19.40 16.56 -35.96
C ALA A 18 18.08 16.57 -35.19
N PRO A 19 17.20 15.56 -35.38
CA PRO A 19 16.03 15.40 -34.51
C PRO A 19 16.56 15.19 -33.09
N GLY A 20 16.46 16.22 -32.27
CA GLY A 20 16.74 16.08 -30.85
C GLY A 20 15.77 15.04 -30.27
N ASP A 21 16.31 14.00 -29.67
CA ASP A 21 15.54 13.10 -28.80
C ASP A 21 14.78 13.99 -27.78
N ARG A 22 13.50 14.22 -28.05
CA ARG A 22 12.61 14.71 -27.02
C ARG A 22 12.56 13.60 -25.98
N ALA A 23 13.39 13.70 -24.95
CA ALA A 23 13.12 13.00 -23.72
C ALA A 23 11.70 13.44 -23.30
N ASP A 24 10.69 12.60 -23.55
CA ASP A 24 9.33 12.85 -23.13
C ASP A 24 9.39 13.12 -21.62
N ALA A 25 8.98 14.31 -21.21
CA ALA A 25 9.00 14.70 -19.80
C ALA A 25 8.13 13.71 -19.02
N GLN A 26 8.75 12.92 -18.15
CA GLN A 26 8.04 11.91 -17.36
C GLN A 26 6.95 12.58 -16.53
N VAL A 27 5.78 11.99 -16.52
CA VAL A 27 4.65 12.47 -15.69
C VAL A 27 4.96 12.15 -14.24
N LYS A 28 5.04 13.16 -13.38
CA LYS A 28 5.16 12.94 -11.94
C LYS A 28 3.86 12.41 -11.37
N VAL A 29 3.95 11.34 -10.55
CA VAL A 29 2.82 10.73 -9.84
C VAL A 29 3.16 10.63 -8.37
N ARG A 30 2.37 11.30 -7.53
CA ARG A 30 2.53 11.30 -6.07
C ARG A 30 1.84 10.08 -5.49
N VAL A 31 2.62 9.17 -4.92
CA VAL A 31 2.13 7.89 -4.37
C VAL A 31 2.20 7.91 -2.85
N GLY A 32 1.06 7.71 -2.20
CA GLY A 32 0.98 7.59 -0.76
C GLY A 32 0.89 6.13 -0.31
N LYS A 33 1.66 5.75 0.71
CA LYS A 33 1.52 4.47 1.42
C LYS A 33 0.84 4.68 2.77
N ALA A 34 -0.13 3.83 3.12
CA ALA A 34 -0.72 3.87 4.46
C ALA A 34 0.33 3.61 5.55
N GLN A 35 1.25 2.67 5.30
CA GLN A 35 2.38 2.38 6.18
C GLN A 35 3.66 2.16 5.36
N ALA A 36 4.79 2.67 5.83
CA ALA A 36 6.08 2.56 5.15
C ALA A 36 6.56 1.09 5.03
N GLN A 37 6.36 0.30 6.10
CA GLN A 37 6.92 -1.04 6.23
C GLN A 37 6.04 -2.15 5.66
N THR A 38 4.90 -1.82 5.02
CA THR A 38 4.01 -2.82 4.43
C THR A 38 4.66 -3.49 3.22
N PHE A 39 4.97 -4.78 3.32
CA PHE A 39 5.59 -5.53 2.22
C PHE A 39 4.70 -5.53 0.96
N ALA A 40 3.39 -5.53 1.10
CA ALA A 40 2.47 -5.45 -0.04
C ALA A 40 2.62 -4.16 -0.87
N PHE A 41 3.30 -3.13 -0.37
CA PHE A 41 3.55 -1.87 -1.09
C PHE A 41 4.97 -1.78 -1.68
N VAL A 42 5.84 -2.77 -1.42
CA VAL A 42 7.21 -2.85 -1.94
C VAL A 42 7.30 -2.85 -3.48
N PRO A 43 6.29 -3.35 -4.25
CA PRO A 43 6.35 -3.22 -5.71
C PRO A 43 6.56 -1.78 -6.21
N ALA A 44 6.03 -0.77 -5.50
CA ALA A 44 6.28 0.63 -5.86
C ALA A 44 7.77 1.00 -5.70
N ASP A 45 8.41 0.57 -4.61
CA ASP A 45 9.83 0.85 -4.36
C ASP A 45 10.75 0.08 -5.32
N VAL A 46 10.42 -1.18 -5.59
CA VAL A 46 11.15 -2.01 -6.56
C VAL A 46 11.07 -1.38 -7.95
N GLY A 47 9.87 -0.98 -8.40
CA GLY A 47 9.70 -0.36 -9.70
C GLY A 47 10.43 0.99 -9.84
N VAL A 48 10.56 1.76 -8.75
CA VAL A 48 11.39 2.97 -8.73
C VAL A 48 12.87 2.60 -8.81
N ALA A 49 13.33 1.66 -7.95
CA ALA A 49 14.75 1.27 -7.88
C ALA A 49 15.28 0.65 -9.18
N THR A 50 14.42 -0.07 -9.90
CA THR A 50 14.77 -0.75 -11.17
C THR A 50 14.48 0.09 -12.41
N GLY A 51 13.85 1.27 -12.25
CA GLY A 51 13.49 2.14 -13.38
C GLY A 51 12.26 1.67 -14.16
N ILE A 52 11.51 0.67 -13.69
CA ILE A 52 10.31 0.15 -14.35
C ILE A 52 9.28 1.27 -14.59
N PHE A 53 8.98 2.10 -13.59
CA PHE A 53 8.02 3.18 -13.76
C PHE A 53 8.48 4.24 -14.79
N LYS A 54 9.79 4.52 -14.82
CA LYS A 54 10.37 5.43 -15.84
C LYS A 54 10.19 4.89 -17.26
N LYS A 55 10.34 3.58 -17.45
CA LYS A 55 10.07 2.88 -18.71
C LYS A 55 8.61 3.01 -19.14
N HIS A 56 7.69 3.15 -18.19
CA HIS A 56 6.26 3.44 -18.44
C HIS A 56 5.94 4.94 -18.52
N GLY A 57 6.95 5.81 -18.60
CA GLY A 57 6.77 7.26 -18.80
C GLY A 57 6.36 8.03 -17.53
N ILE A 58 6.45 7.43 -16.35
CA ILE A 58 6.10 8.10 -15.09
C ILE A 58 7.27 8.08 -14.09
N ASP A 59 7.33 9.13 -13.27
CA ASP A 59 8.27 9.26 -12.16
C ASP A 59 7.49 9.32 -10.85
N LEU A 60 7.77 8.38 -9.94
CA LEU A 60 7.02 8.25 -8.68
C LEU A 60 7.68 9.04 -7.55
N GLU A 61 6.88 9.86 -6.89
CA GLU A 61 7.22 10.48 -5.61
C GLU A 61 6.46 9.76 -4.49
N ILE A 62 7.19 8.94 -3.69
CA ILE A 62 6.57 8.06 -2.68
C ILE A 62 6.65 8.69 -1.29
N SER A 63 5.51 8.75 -0.59
CA SER A 63 5.38 9.21 0.80
C SER A 63 4.61 8.20 1.64
N SER A 64 4.75 8.25 2.98
CA SER A 64 4.00 7.39 3.92
C SER A 64 3.31 8.20 5.01
N PHE A 65 2.12 7.75 5.46
CA PHE A 65 1.19 8.56 6.24
C PHE A 65 0.89 8.01 7.65
N GLY A 66 1.34 6.79 7.98
CA GLY A 66 1.09 6.18 9.29
C GLY A 66 -0.37 5.78 9.53
N GLY A 67 -1.11 5.42 8.46
CA GLY A 67 -2.46 4.88 8.50
C GLY A 67 -3.37 5.38 7.39
N ASP A 68 -4.41 4.59 7.08
CA ASP A 68 -5.33 4.84 5.98
C ASP A 68 -6.04 6.20 6.10
N ALA A 69 -6.49 6.58 7.30
CA ALA A 69 -7.23 7.84 7.49
C ALA A 69 -6.39 9.07 7.10
N ARG A 70 -5.10 9.11 7.49
CA ARG A 70 -4.20 10.21 7.12
C ARG A 70 -3.87 10.20 5.64
N LEU A 71 -3.68 9.01 5.05
CA LEU A 71 -3.46 8.85 3.62
C LEU A 71 -4.64 9.41 2.81
N LEU A 72 -5.88 9.11 3.23
CA LEU A 72 -7.07 9.62 2.56
C LEU A 72 -7.31 11.11 2.74
N GLN A 73 -6.90 11.67 3.88
CA GLN A 73 -6.89 13.13 4.05
C GLN A 73 -5.94 13.80 3.07
N ALA A 74 -4.73 13.23 2.87
CA ALA A 74 -3.77 13.73 1.89
C ALA A 74 -4.30 13.62 0.46
N LEU A 75 -4.97 12.50 0.13
CA LEU A 75 -5.59 12.29 -1.18
C LEU A 75 -6.75 13.27 -1.42
N ALA A 76 -7.60 13.48 -0.43
CA ALA A 76 -8.71 14.45 -0.50
C ALA A 76 -8.22 15.90 -0.62
N ALA A 77 -7.03 16.21 -0.07
CA ALA A 77 -6.37 17.52 -0.17
C ALA A 77 -5.51 17.67 -1.44
N ASP A 78 -5.60 16.73 -2.39
CA ASP A 78 -4.80 16.70 -3.63
C ASP A 78 -3.27 16.71 -3.38
N ALA A 79 -2.82 16.18 -2.24
CA ALA A 79 -1.40 15.98 -1.93
C ALA A 79 -0.88 14.63 -2.43
N VAL A 80 -1.77 13.69 -2.79
CA VAL A 80 -1.49 12.35 -3.28
C VAL A 80 -2.39 12.04 -4.47
N ASP A 81 -1.84 11.42 -5.50
CA ASP A 81 -2.55 11.03 -6.72
C ASP A 81 -3.02 9.57 -6.65
N ILE A 82 -2.13 8.70 -6.16
CA ILE A 82 -2.38 7.26 -5.99
C ILE A 82 -2.10 6.88 -4.54
N ALA A 83 -3.04 6.17 -3.93
CA ALA A 83 -2.93 5.70 -2.55
C ALA A 83 -2.86 4.17 -2.49
N LEU A 84 -1.89 3.64 -1.74
CA LEU A 84 -1.74 2.23 -1.41
C LEU A 84 -2.24 2.02 0.02
N GLY A 85 -3.47 1.50 0.14
CA GLY A 85 -4.19 1.44 1.42
C GLY A 85 -4.88 0.12 1.67
N GLY A 86 -5.56 0.04 2.80
CA GLY A 86 -6.37 -1.10 3.21
C GLY A 86 -7.72 -1.15 2.50
N GLY A 87 -8.32 -2.34 2.39
CA GLY A 87 -9.68 -2.52 1.87
C GLY A 87 -10.74 -1.70 2.62
N PRO A 88 -10.71 -1.60 3.98
CA PRO A 88 -11.64 -0.77 4.73
C PRO A 88 -11.69 0.71 4.31
N THR A 89 -10.70 1.19 3.57
CA THR A 89 -10.69 2.52 2.94
C THR A 89 -11.93 2.79 2.07
N PHE A 90 -12.56 1.79 1.49
CA PHE A 90 -13.81 1.95 0.73
C PHE A 90 -14.94 2.62 1.56
N ALA A 91 -14.97 2.44 2.88
CA ALA A 91 -15.95 3.11 3.73
C ALA A 91 -15.79 4.64 3.73
N PHE A 92 -14.58 5.16 3.52
CA PHE A 92 -14.35 6.61 3.40
C PHE A 92 -14.81 7.14 2.04
N ILE A 93 -14.73 6.33 0.97
CA ILE A 93 -15.27 6.69 -0.35
C ILE A 93 -16.78 6.87 -0.24
N VAL A 94 -17.47 5.94 0.44
CA VAL A 94 -18.93 6.07 0.72
C VAL A 94 -19.24 7.37 1.47
N LYS A 95 -18.34 7.83 2.35
CA LYS A 95 -18.45 9.08 3.11
C LYS A 95 -18.05 10.33 2.31
N GLY A 96 -17.74 10.19 1.01
CA GLY A 96 -17.50 11.33 0.12
C GLY A 96 -16.03 11.61 -0.21
N THR A 97 -15.07 10.76 0.17
CA THR A 97 -13.68 10.92 -0.28
C THR A 97 -13.59 10.75 -1.79
N PRO A 98 -13.07 11.74 -2.55
CA PRO A 98 -13.11 11.75 -4.02
C PRO A 98 -12.03 10.83 -4.62
N THR A 99 -12.25 9.51 -4.53
CA THR A 99 -11.33 8.48 -5.02
C THR A 99 -12.08 7.22 -5.44
N LEU A 100 -11.42 6.35 -6.21
CA LEU A 100 -11.91 5.01 -6.55
C LEU A 100 -10.80 3.98 -6.34
N GLY A 101 -11.18 2.74 -6.00
CA GLY A 101 -10.30 1.59 -6.13
C GLY A 101 -10.02 1.28 -7.60
N VAL A 102 -8.76 1.16 -7.97
CA VAL A 102 -8.35 0.91 -9.38
C VAL A 102 -7.60 -0.40 -9.58
N GLY A 103 -7.23 -1.09 -8.49
CA GLY A 103 -6.59 -2.41 -8.56
C GLY A 103 -6.49 -3.07 -7.18
N ALA A 104 -6.79 -4.37 -7.13
CA ALA A 104 -6.60 -5.19 -5.94
C ALA A 104 -5.13 -5.62 -5.81
N ILE A 105 -4.53 -5.48 -4.61
CA ILE A 105 -3.15 -5.89 -4.34
C ILE A 105 -3.12 -7.30 -3.75
N ALA A 106 -3.96 -7.57 -2.75
CA ALA A 106 -3.99 -8.85 -2.04
C ALA A 106 -5.40 -9.15 -1.53
N ASN A 107 -5.76 -10.44 -1.50
CA ASN A 107 -7.12 -10.92 -1.23
C ASN A 107 -7.28 -11.62 0.14
N ALA A 108 -6.26 -11.57 0.99
CA ALA A 108 -6.33 -12.05 2.37
C ALA A 108 -5.33 -11.28 3.24
N PRO A 109 -5.64 -11.03 4.54
CA PRO A 109 -4.78 -10.22 5.41
C PRO A 109 -3.55 -10.99 5.92
N GLY A 110 -2.84 -11.67 5.02
CA GLY A 110 -1.59 -12.40 5.30
C GLY A 110 -0.45 -11.48 5.74
N THR A 111 -0.52 -10.21 5.40
CA THR A 111 0.46 -9.19 5.79
C THR A 111 0.30 -8.69 7.22
N ILE A 112 -0.80 -9.02 7.90
CA ILE A 112 -1.16 -8.46 9.21
C ILE A 112 -1.16 -9.53 10.29
N MET A 113 -0.56 -9.22 11.43
CA MET A 113 -0.51 -10.08 12.61
C MET A 113 -0.71 -9.27 13.88
N LEU A 114 -1.13 -9.95 14.95
CA LEU A 114 -1.07 -9.45 16.32
C LEU A 114 0.17 -10.01 17.01
N VAL A 115 1.03 -9.12 17.47
CA VAL A 115 2.19 -9.43 18.31
C VAL A 115 1.95 -8.93 19.73
N VAL A 116 2.37 -9.73 20.72
CA VAL A 116 2.33 -9.40 22.14
C VAL A 116 3.71 -9.60 22.76
N LEU A 117 3.98 -9.02 23.93
CA LEU A 117 5.27 -9.19 24.62
C LEU A 117 5.52 -10.65 24.99
N ASN A 118 6.78 -11.09 24.85
CA ASN A 118 7.21 -12.45 25.21
C ASN A 118 6.97 -12.74 26.71
N ASP A 119 7.27 -11.78 27.56
CA ASP A 119 7.14 -11.85 29.03
C ASP A 119 5.90 -11.09 29.56
N GLY A 120 4.99 -10.70 28.66
CA GLY A 120 3.77 -9.99 29.00
C GLY A 120 2.66 -10.89 29.59
N PRO A 121 1.57 -10.31 30.08
CA PRO A 121 0.47 -11.04 30.70
C PRO A 121 -0.43 -11.78 29.69
N VAL A 122 -0.40 -11.42 28.41
CA VAL A 122 -1.22 -12.03 27.36
C VAL A 122 -0.53 -13.31 26.89
N ARG A 123 -1.09 -14.48 27.17
CA ARG A 123 -0.56 -15.80 26.78
C ARG A 123 -1.39 -16.47 25.69
N SER A 124 -2.69 -16.20 25.70
CA SER A 124 -3.68 -16.69 24.76
C SER A 124 -4.56 -15.55 24.25
N GLU A 125 -5.38 -15.82 23.24
CA GLU A 125 -6.34 -14.83 22.75
C GLU A 125 -7.38 -14.45 23.78
N ASN A 126 -7.77 -15.38 24.68
CA ASN A 126 -8.73 -15.08 25.74
C ASN A 126 -8.21 -14.03 26.73
N ASP A 127 -6.90 -13.90 26.88
CA ASP A 127 -6.29 -12.90 27.74
C ASP A 127 -6.37 -11.48 27.17
N LEU A 128 -6.80 -11.34 25.91
CA LEU A 128 -6.95 -10.02 25.25
C LEU A 128 -8.17 -9.24 25.76
N LYS A 129 -9.12 -9.89 26.42
CA LYS A 129 -10.32 -9.20 26.92
C LYS A 129 -9.94 -8.09 27.89
N GLY A 130 -10.34 -6.85 27.57
CA GLY A 130 -10.02 -5.66 28.34
C GLY A 130 -8.59 -5.14 28.18
N ARG A 131 -7.74 -5.81 27.41
CA ARG A 131 -6.35 -5.40 27.12
C ARG A 131 -6.27 -4.28 26.09
N THR A 132 -5.19 -3.55 26.15
CA THR A 132 -4.93 -2.44 25.22
C THR A 132 -4.09 -2.92 24.05
N VAL A 133 -4.67 -2.85 22.84
CA VAL A 133 -4.01 -3.24 21.59
C VAL A 133 -3.91 -2.04 20.66
N SER A 134 -2.71 -1.78 20.15
CA SER A 134 -2.49 -0.67 19.22
C SER A 134 -2.76 -1.07 17.79
N VAL A 135 -3.22 -0.07 17.02
CA VAL A 135 -3.48 -0.11 15.58
C VAL A 135 -2.98 1.20 14.93
N SER A 136 -3.01 1.29 13.59
CA SER A 136 -2.57 2.50 12.90
C SER A 136 -3.51 3.70 13.13
N THR A 137 -4.71 3.70 12.57
CA THR A 137 -5.70 4.77 12.71
C THR A 137 -7.10 4.18 12.90
N THR A 138 -8.00 4.96 13.48
CA THR A 138 -9.42 4.59 13.54
C THR A 138 -9.97 4.42 12.11
N GLY A 139 -10.74 3.35 11.89
CA GLY A 139 -11.30 3.02 10.59
C GLY A 139 -10.32 2.40 9.59
N SER A 140 -9.06 2.17 9.99
CA SER A 140 -8.07 1.45 9.17
C SER A 140 -8.31 -0.06 9.13
N LEU A 141 -7.56 -0.76 8.26
CA LEU A 141 -7.54 -2.22 8.22
C LEU A 141 -7.21 -2.82 9.59
N THR A 142 -6.15 -2.36 10.26
CA THR A 142 -5.73 -2.89 11.55
C THR A 142 -6.74 -2.63 12.67
N TYR A 143 -7.46 -1.49 12.60
CA TYR A 143 -8.56 -1.18 13.51
C TYR A 143 -9.72 -2.17 13.34
N TRP A 144 -10.16 -2.41 12.09
CA TRP A 144 -11.22 -3.37 11.81
C TRP A 144 -10.82 -4.80 12.25
N LEU A 145 -9.57 -5.22 12.00
CA LEU A 145 -9.08 -6.54 12.45
C LEU A 145 -9.11 -6.70 13.96
N GLY A 146 -8.81 -5.65 14.72
CA GLY A 146 -8.92 -5.65 16.17
C GLY A 146 -10.36 -5.83 16.66
N GLN A 147 -11.31 -5.12 16.04
CA GLN A 147 -12.74 -5.28 16.33
C GLN A 147 -13.24 -6.67 15.93
N GLU A 148 -12.81 -7.19 14.76
CA GLU A 148 -13.18 -8.54 14.31
C GLU A 148 -12.69 -9.61 15.26
N LEU A 149 -11.45 -9.49 15.75
CA LEU A 149 -10.92 -10.40 16.77
C LEU A 149 -11.77 -10.35 18.06
N SER A 150 -12.17 -9.16 18.51
CA SER A 150 -13.03 -8.99 19.68
C SER A 150 -14.41 -9.63 19.46
N ARG A 151 -15.04 -9.41 18.29
CA ARG A 151 -16.34 -9.99 17.93
C ARG A 151 -16.29 -11.52 17.83
N SER A 152 -15.22 -12.07 17.23
CA SER A 152 -15.06 -13.51 17.06
C SER A 152 -15.01 -14.28 18.40
N HIS A 153 -14.68 -13.57 19.49
CA HIS A 153 -14.72 -14.11 20.86
C HIS A 153 -16.03 -13.78 21.61
N GLY A 154 -17.02 -13.19 20.94
CA GLY A 154 -18.29 -12.79 21.56
C GLY A 154 -18.19 -11.59 22.51
N TRP A 155 -17.13 -10.77 22.44
CA TRP A 155 -16.93 -9.62 23.33
C TRP A 155 -17.47 -8.28 22.77
N GLY A 156 -18.13 -8.32 21.62
CA GLY A 156 -18.54 -7.11 20.90
C GLY A 156 -17.34 -6.35 20.31
N ASN A 157 -17.56 -5.10 19.89
CA ASN A 157 -16.51 -4.28 19.28
C ASN A 157 -15.48 -3.76 20.29
N ASP A 158 -15.87 -3.62 21.56
CA ASP A 158 -15.10 -2.91 22.60
C ASP A 158 -14.46 -3.86 23.62
N GLY A 159 -14.54 -5.18 23.41
CA GLY A 159 -13.95 -6.17 24.32
C GLY A 159 -12.43 -6.12 24.38
N ILE A 160 -11.79 -5.61 23.32
CA ILE A 160 -10.38 -5.22 23.27
C ILE A 160 -10.32 -3.68 23.22
N LYS A 161 -9.50 -3.05 24.07
CA LYS A 161 -9.27 -1.61 24.04
C LYS A 161 -8.34 -1.26 22.90
N ILE A 162 -8.90 -0.78 21.77
CA ILE A 162 -8.13 -0.47 20.57
C ILE A 162 -7.68 0.98 20.62
N VAL A 163 -6.35 1.22 20.53
CA VAL A 163 -5.75 2.56 20.55
C VAL A 163 -4.97 2.84 19.26
N PRO A 164 -5.30 3.94 18.55
CA PRO A 164 -4.58 4.33 17.33
C PRO A 164 -3.29 5.08 17.68
N LEU A 165 -2.12 4.53 17.32
CA LEU A 165 -0.81 5.14 17.55
C LEU A 165 -0.08 5.57 16.26
N GLY A 166 -0.70 5.44 15.10
CA GLY A 166 -0.17 5.91 13.82
C GLY A 166 0.88 4.97 13.24
N THR A 167 2.15 5.39 13.27
CA THR A 167 3.25 4.67 12.61
C THR A 167 3.61 3.36 13.32
N THR A 168 4.11 2.39 12.56
CA THR A 168 4.61 1.11 13.10
C THR A 168 5.74 1.31 14.10
N THR A 169 6.56 2.36 13.92
CA THR A 169 7.63 2.75 14.86
C THR A 169 7.05 3.16 16.22
N ALA A 170 6.02 4.02 16.24
CA ALA A 170 5.36 4.43 17.49
C ALA A 170 4.69 3.25 18.19
N GLN A 171 4.01 2.38 17.44
CA GLN A 171 3.39 1.17 17.94
C GLN A 171 4.41 0.22 18.58
N ALA A 172 5.53 -0.03 17.89
CA ALA A 172 6.62 -0.89 18.42
C ALA A 172 7.25 -0.30 19.70
N ALA A 173 7.46 1.02 19.74
CA ALA A 173 7.97 1.70 20.93
C ALA A 173 7.02 1.56 22.13
N ALA A 174 5.71 1.76 21.91
CA ALA A 174 4.70 1.62 22.95
C ALA A 174 4.62 0.18 23.50
N LEU A 175 4.78 -0.84 22.65
CA LEU A 175 4.87 -2.24 23.08
C LEU A 175 6.12 -2.48 23.92
N LYS A 176 7.29 -2.05 23.46
CA LYS A 176 8.58 -2.19 24.19
C LYS A 176 8.55 -1.52 25.55
N THR A 177 7.88 -0.38 25.68
CA THR A 177 7.72 0.36 26.95
C THR A 177 6.53 -0.10 27.79
N ARG A 178 5.84 -1.16 27.39
CA ARG A 178 4.68 -1.76 28.11
C ARG A 178 3.49 -0.80 28.29
N GLN A 179 3.36 0.21 27.43
CA GLN A 179 2.19 1.11 27.41
C GLN A 179 0.96 0.44 26.82
N ILE A 180 1.16 -0.65 26.07
CA ILE A 180 0.14 -1.46 25.44
C ILE A 180 0.48 -2.95 25.60
N ASP A 181 -0.53 -3.81 25.52
CA ASP A 181 -0.38 -5.26 25.68
C ASP A 181 -0.09 -5.98 24.35
N GLY A 182 -0.47 -5.36 23.23
CA GLY A 182 -0.28 -5.93 21.90
C GLY A 182 -0.35 -4.90 20.78
N VAL A 183 0.11 -5.30 19.59
CA VAL A 183 0.10 -4.48 18.37
C VAL A 183 -0.46 -5.31 17.21
N ILE A 184 -1.47 -4.79 16.53
CA ILE A 184 -1.89 -5.31 15.22
C ILE A 184 -1.18 -4.48 14.15
N THR A 185 -0.25 -5.10 13.43
CA THR A 185 0.64 -4.39 12.51
C THR A 185 1.15 -5.30 11.39
N GLU A 186 1.95 -4.72 10.49
CA GLU A 186 2.54 -5.38 9.34
C GLU A 186 3.61 -6.41 9.73
N THR A 187 3.72 -7.47 8.94
CA THR A 187 4.66 -8.59 9.16
C THR A 187 6.10 -8.13 9.32
N SER A 188 6.55 -7.10 8.58
CA SER A 188 7.92 -6.56 8.72
C SER A 188 8.23 -6.11 10.13
N THR A 189 7.30 -5.37 10.76
CA THR A 189 7.42 -4.92 12.16
C THR A 189 7.31 -6.09 13.12
N VAL A 190 6.36 -7.01 12.87
CA VAL A 190 6.18 -8.21 13.71
C VAL A 190 7.43 -9.07 13.73
N PHE A 191 7.99 -9.41 12.55
CA PHE A 191 9.18 -10.27 12.46
C PHE A 191 10.40 -9.61 13.07
N ARG A 192 10.55 -8.29 12.95
CA ARG A 192 11.60 -7.54 13.65
C ARG A 192 11.44 -7.64 15.17
N LEU A 193 10.24 -7.45 15.71
CA LEU A 193 10.00 -7.59 17.16
C LEU A 193 10.25 -9.01 17.67
N VAL A 194 9.98 -10.01 16.83
CA VAL A 194 10.28 -11.42 17.16
C VAL A 194 11.80 -11.68 17.10
N GLU A 195 12.50 -11.19 16.06
CA GLU A 195 13.96 -11.30 15.93
C GLU A 195 14.70 -10.63 17.09
N GLU A 196 14.21 -9.45 17.52
CA GLU A 196 14.75 -8.74 18.69
C GLU A 196 14.41 -9.42 20.05
N GLY A 197 13.63 -10.51 20.05
CA GLY A 197 13.20 -11.21 21.28
C GLY A 197 12.19 -10.44 22.12
N VAL A 198 11.64 -9.33 21.61
CA VAL A 198 10.68 -8.47 22.33
C VAL A 198 9.29 -9.09 22.40
N GLY A 199 8.84 -9.68 21.30
CA GLY A 199 7.48 -10.17 21.19
C GLY A 199 7.34 -11.52 20.51
N ARG A 200 6.15 -12.07 20.58
CA ARG A 200 5.73 -13.29 19.88
C ARG A 200 4.43 -13.06 19.13
N ILE A 201 4.26 -13.77 18.03
CA ILE A 201 3.03 -13.75 17.25
C ILE A 201 1.94 -14.47 18.05
N LEU A 202 0.84 -13.76 18.31
CA LEU A 202 -0.35 -14.34 18.94
C LEU A 202 -1.40 -14.73 17.90
N VAL A 203 -1.63 -13.85 16.89
CA VAL A 203 -2.64 -14.08 15.84
C VAL A 203 -2.03 -13.79 14.46
N ARG A 204 -2.31 -14.71 13.51
CA ARG A 204 -2.10 -14.52 12.08
C ARG A 204 -3.46 -14.32 11.41
N PHE A 205 -3.79 -13.11 10.99
CA PHE A 205 -5.13 -12.82 10.46
C PHE A 205 -5.40 -13.51 9.12
N GLY A 206 -4.38 -13.75 8.30
CA GLY A 206 -4.51 -14.46 7.03
C GLY A 206 -4.99 -15.90 7.14
N SER A 207 -4.83 -16.55 8.30
CA SER A 207 -5.37 -17.90 8.56
C SER A 207 -6.84 -17.91 9.01
N ARG A 208 -7.41 -16.74 9.30
CA ARG A 208 -8.77 -16.60 9.86
C ARG A 208 -9.73 -15.95 8.89
N ILE A 209 -9.23 -14.99 8.11
CA ILE A 209 -10.04 -14.17 7.23
C ILE A 209 -9.63 -14.49 5.81
N HIS A 210 -10.59 -15.03 5.06
CA HIS A 210 -10.43 -15.39 3.67
C HIS A 210 -11.35 -14.51 2.81
N ASP A 211 -11.05 -14.42 1.50
CA ASP A 211 -11.86 -13.64 0.56
C ASP A 211 -12.09 -12.20 1.03
N PHE A 212 -11.01 -11.47 1.29
CA PHE A 212 -11.06 -10.09 1.74
C PHE A 212 -10.00 -9.26 1.01
N HIS A 213 -10.40 -8.18 0.35
CA HIS A 213 -9.41 -7.26 -0.25
C HIS A 213 -8.67 -6.50 0.84
N VAL A 214 -7.54 -7.08 1.26
CA VAL A 214 -6.73 -6.53 2.37
C VAL A 214 -6.02 -5.25 1.98
N HIS A 215 -5.46 -5.22 0.76
CA HIS A 215 -4.79 -4.05 0.19
C HIS A 215 -5.30 -3.74 -1.20
N VAL A 216 -5.45 -2.46 -1.49
CA VAL A 216 -6.03 -1.91 -2.72
C VAL A 216 -5.22 -0.69 -3.16
N ILE A 217 -5.11 -0.53 -4.48
CA ILE A 217 -4.61 0.68 -5.14
C ILE A 217 -5.82 1.59 -5.37
N TYR A 218 -5.75 2.82 -4.87
CA TYR A 218 -6.75 3.85 -5.07
C TYR A 218 -6.18 4.98 -5.92
N ALA A 219 -7.00 5.59 -6.78
CA ALA A 219 -6.63 6.77 -7.53
C ALA A 219 -7.56 7.93 -7.17
N SER A 220 -7.01 9.14 -7.04
CA SER A 220 -7.80 10.35 -6.83
C SER A 220 -8.73 10.60 -8.01
N LYS A 221 -9.91 11.15 -7.73
CA LYS A 221 -10.83 11.52 -8.82
C LYS A 221 -10.22 12.58 -9.74
N ALA A 222 -9.41 13.48 -9.21
CA ALA A 222 -8.68 14.45 -9.99
C ALA A 222 -7.78 13.77 -11.04
N LEU A 223 -6.96 12.78 -10.63
CA LEU A 223 -6.11 12.04 -11.58
C LEU A 223 -6.94 11.23 -12.58
N ILE A 224 -8.04 10.61 -12.13
CA ILE A 224 -8.97 9.85 -12.99
C ILE A 224 -9.54 10.72 -14.13
N ASP A 225 -9.90 11.96 -13.82
CA ASP A 225 -10.55 12.86 -14.74
C ASP A 225 -9.54 13.61 -15.65
N THR A 226 -8.33 13.92 -15.15
CA THR A 226 -7.36 14.75 -15.87
C THR A 226 -6.27 13.96 -16.61
N ASN A 227 -5.84 12.82 -16.04
CA ASN A 227 -4.76 12.01 -16.64
C ASN A 227 -4.95 10.50 -16.41
N PRO A 228 -5.96 9.88 -17.05
CA PRO A 228 -6.21 8.45 -16.93
C PRO A 228 -5.05 7.58 -17.44
N GLU A 229 -4.22 8.07 -18.33
CA GLU A 229 -3.06 7.34 -18.86
C GLU A 229 -1.96 7.19 -17.80
N ALA A 230 -1.80 8.14 -16.90
CA ALA A 230 -0.88 8.00 -15.76
C ALA A 230 -1.29 6.83 -14.84
N ILE A 231 -2.61 6.58 -14.67
CA ILE A 231 -3.11 5.43 -13.90
C ILE A 231 -2.80 4.12 -14.62
N ARG A 232 -2.98 4.06 -15.94
CA ARG A 232 -2.63 2.88 -16.76
C ARG A 232 -1.14 2.58 -16.68
N ALA A 233 -0.30 3.62 -16.84
CA ALA A 233 1.15 3.51 -16.72
C ALA A 233 1.56 3.01 -15.32
N PHE A 234 0.94 3.55 -14.27
CA PHE A 234 1.20 3.09 -12.90
C PHE A 234 0.83 1.62 -12.71
N LEU A 235 -0.36 1.20 -13.13
CA LEU A 235 -0.79 -0.19 -12.99
C LEU A 235 0.07 -1.15 -13.82
N ALA A 236 0.45 -0.78 -15.03
CA ALA A 236 1.37 -1.55 -15.86
C ALA A 236 2.73 -1.72 -15.17
N GLY A 237 3.32 -0.62 -14.68
CA GLY A 237 4.58 -0.64 -13.92
C GLY A 237 4.47 -1.41 -12.61
N TRP A 238 3.32 -1.33 -11.92
CA TRP A 238 3.05 -2.09 -10.71
C TRP A 238 3.11 -3.61 -10.94
N TYR A 239 2.39 -4.12 -11.94
CA TYR A 239 2.37 -5.55 -12.22
C TYR A 239 3.69 -6.05 -12.82
N GLU A 240 4.38 -5.22 -13.64
CA GLU A 240 5.75 -5.51 -14.07
C GLU A 240 6.71 -5.60 -12.87
N SER A 241 6.56 -4.70 -11.88
CA SER A 241 7.36 -4.74 -10.64
C SER A 241 7.06 -5.98 -9.80
N VAL A 242 5.80 -6.41 -9.69
CA VAL A 242 5.44 -7.68 -9.02
C VAL A 242 6.06 -8.87 -9.74
N GLN A 243 6.06 -8.89 -11.08
CA GLN A 243 6.70 -9.95 -11.85
C GLN A 243 8.24 -9.91 -11.66
N TYR A 244 8.84 -8.73 -11.72
CA TYR A 244 10.26 -8.55 -11.42
C TYR A 244 10.64 -9.10 -10.04
N MET A 245 9.84 -8.84 -9.02
CA MET A 245 10.06 -9.37 -7.68
C MET A 245 10.06 -10.89 -7.64
N ARG A 246 9.24 -11.56 -8.46
CA ARG A 246 9.22 -13.04 -8.57
C ARG A 246 10.48 -13.58 -9.21
N ASP A 247 10.97 -12.90 -10.24
CA ASP A 247 12.10 -13.35 -11.05
C ASP A 247 13.46 -13.01 -10.39
N HIS A 248 13.49 -11.97 -9.50
CA HIS A 248 14.70 -11.41 -8.91
C HIS A 248 14.63 -11.39 -7.37
N LYS A 249 14.45 -12.58 -6.75
CA LYS A 249 14.28 -12.74 -5.29
C LYS A 249 15.35 -11.99 -4.47
N ASN A 250 16.62 -12.21 -4.77
CA ASN A 250 17.70 -11.65 -3.96
C ASN A 250 17.71 -10.11 -3.98
N GLU A 251 17.58 -9.51 -5.15
CA GLU A 251 17.53 -8.05 -5.32
C GLU A 251 16.28 -7.47 -4.66
N THR A 252 15.13 -8.11 -4.81
CA THR A 252 13.88 -7.74 -4.13
C THR A 252 14.04 -7.74 -2.62
N VAL A 253 14.69 -8.75 -2.05
CA VAL A 253 14.94 -8.84 -0.61
C VAL A 253 15.84 -7.71 -0.13
N GLU A 254 16.89 -7.33 -0.89
CA GLU A 254 17.75 -6.20 -0.53
C GLU A 254 17.01 -4.86 -0.58
N ILE A 255 16.19 -4.64 -1.62
CA ILE A 255 15.35 -3.43 -1.71
C ILE A 255 14.35 -3.40 -0.56
N ALA A 256 13.63 -4.51 -0.30
CA ALA A 256 12.65 -4.62 0.77
C ALA A 256 13.26 -4.39 2.16
N ALA A 257 14.45 -4.94 2.42
CA ALA A 257 15.18 -4.74 3.69
C ALA A 257 15.46 -3.25 3.93
N ARG A 258 15.97 -2.57 2.91
CA ARG A 258 16.29 -1.15 2.98
C ARG A 258 15.05 -0.26 3.17
N VAL A 259 13.99 -0.46 2.38
CA VAL A 259 12.81 0.41 2.42
C VAL A 259 11.90 0.13 3.62
N SER A 260 11.95 -1.07 4.17
CA SER A 260 11.21 -1.43 5.38
C SER A 260 12.04 -1.27 6.67
N GLU A 261 13.32 -0.89 6.55
CA GLU A 261 14.25 -0.71 7.68
C GLU A 261 14.33 -1.96 8.58
N VAL A 262 14.49 -3.13 7.96
CA VAL A 262 14.58 -4.42 8.65
C VAL A 262 15.83 -5.19 8.23
N SER A 263 16.19 -6.23 9.00
CA SER A 263 17.28 -7.13 8.62
C SER A 263 16.96 -7.87 7.30
N ARG A 264 18.02 -8.30 6.59
CA ARG A 264 17.86 -9.14 5.40
C ARG A 264 17.07 -10.43 5.71
N ALA A 265 17.23 -10.98 6.90
CA ALA A 265 16.52 -12.19 7.34
C ALA A 265 15.01 -11.93 7.45
N VAL A 266 14.60 -10.80 8.06
CA VAL A 266 13.19 -10.38 8.13
C VAL A 266 12.63 -10.12 6.73
N ALA A 267 13.37 -9.42 5.86
CA ALA A 267 12.93 -9.15 4.49
C ALA A 267 12.76 -10.44 3.67
N LEU A 268 13.70 -11.39 3.81
CA LEU A 268 13.63 -12.71 3.17
C LEU A 268 12.38 -13.48 3.64
N ARG A 269 12.13 -13.48 4.94
CA ARG A 269 10.92 -14.11 5.50
C ARG A 269 9.64 -13.47 4.98
N ASN A 270 9.56 -12.14 4.91
CA ASN A 270 8.44 -11.44 4.30
C ASN A 270 8.25 -11.86 2.84
N TYR A 271 9.33 -11.91 2.07
CA TYR A 271 9.28 -12.33 0.68
C TYR A 271 8.69 -13.75 0.55
N GLU A 272 9.19 -14.71 1.30
CA GLU A 272 8.76 -16.12 1.23
C GLU A 272 7.31 -16.31 1.67
N GLU A 273 6.88 -15.62 2.74
CA GLU A 273 5.51 -15.74 3.24
C GLU A 273 4.49 -14.95 2.39
N LEU A 274 4.90 -13.82 1.77
CA LEU A 274 3.95 -12.86 1.19
C LEU A 274 3.95 -12.77 -0.33
N MET A 275 4.98 -13.22 -1.05
CA MET A 275 4.92 -13.22 -2.52
C MET A 275 3.71 -13.96 -3.10
N PRO A 276 3.24 -15.08 -2.51
CA PRO A 276 2.06 -15.79 -3.02
C PRO A 276 0.74 -15.01 -2.89
N ILE A 277 0.64 -14.00 -2.00
CA ILE A 277 -0.62 -13.29 -1.76
C ILE A 277 -0.91 -12.20 -2.80
N PHE A 278 0.09 -11.79 -3.60
CA PHE A 278 -0.12 -10.76 -4.60
C PHE A 278 -1.15 -11.19 -5.63
N ASN A 279 -2.17 -10.34 -5.82
CA ASN A 279 -3.16 -10.49 -6.85
C ASN A 279 -2.47 -10.42 -8.24
N PRO A 280 -2.64 -11.41 -9.12
CA PRO A 280 -1.86 -11.51 -10.34
C PRO A 280 -2.28 -10.49 -11.43
N ASN A 281 -3.49 -9.96 -11.38
CA ASN A 281 -4.06 -9.13 -12.44
C ASN A 281 -4.85 -7.89 -11.94
N GLY A 282 -4.89 -7.66 -10.62
CA GLY A 282 -5.56 -6.52 -10.02
C GLY A 282 -7.08 -6.55 -9.98
N ARG A 283 -7.70 -7.62 -10.45
CA ARG A 283 -9.16 -7.71 -10.49
C ARG A 283 -9.75 -7.89 -9.10
N PHE A 284 -10.92 -7.29 -8.91
CA PHE A 284 -11.66 -7.38 -7.68
C PHE A 284 -12.52 -8.65 -7.66
N SER A 285 -12.42 -9.43 -6.59
CA SER A 285 -13.28 -10.58 -6.34
C SER A 285 -14.63 -10.13 -5.79
N ALA A 286 -15.71 -10.51 -6.45
CA ALA A 286 -17.07 -10.20 -5.96
C ALA A 286 -17.31 -10.74 -4.54
N LYS A 287 -16.78 -11.93 -4.22
CA LYS A 287 -16.87 -12.52 -2.88
C LYS A 287 -16.12 -11.69 -1.85
N ALA A 288 -14.89 -11.25 -2.17
CA ALA A 288 -14.11 -10.41 -1.27
C ALA A 288 -14.73 -9.01 -1.06
N LEU A 289 -15.32 -8.44 -2.10
CA LEU A 289 -16.08 -7.17 -2.00
C LEU A 289 -17.33 -7.34 -1.13
N ASP A 290 -18.03 -8.47 -1.21
CA ASP A 290 -19.20 -8.76 -0.39
C ASP A 290 -18.83 -8.88 1.10
N VAL A 291 -17.76 -9.61 1.42
CA VAL A 291 -17.24 -9.72 2.80
C VAL A 291 -16.86 -8.35 3.33
N LEU A 292 -16.16 -7.57 2.50
CA LEU A 292 -15.75 -6.21 2.86
C LEU A 292 -16.95 -5.29 3.12
N ALA A 293 -17.98 -5.33 2.25
CA ALA A 293 -19.19 -4.53 2.42
C ALA A 293 -19.95 -4.86 3.71
N ARG A 294 -20.03 -6.16 4.08
CA ARG A 294 -20.61 -6.58 5.36
C ARG A 294 -19.80 -6.09 6.55
N SER A 295 -18.48 -6.15 6.47
CA SER A 295 -17.59 -5.70 7.54
C SER A 295 -17.80 -4.24 7.94
N PHE A 296 -18.24 -3.37 7.02
CA PHE A 296 -18.53 -1.96 7.31
C PHE A 296 -19.74 -1.79 8.25
N VAL A 297 -20.76 -2.61 8.08
CA VAL A 297 -21.94 -2.58 8.96
C VAL A 297 -21.61 -3.22 10.31
N GLU A 298 -20.95 -4.37 10.29
CA GLU A 298 -20.55 -5.11 11.50
C GLU A 298 -19.62 -4.31 12.43
N SER A 299 -18.72 -3.50 11.83
CA SER A 299 -17.82 -2.61 12.58
C SER A 299 -18.46 -1.28 12.99
N GLY A 300 -19.69 -1.00 12.54
CA GLY A 300 -20.33 0.30 12.73
C GLY A 300 -19.71 1.42 11.89
N SER A 301 -18.84 1.10 10.90
CA SER A 301 -18.22 2.08 10.02
C SER A 301 -19.22 2.72 9.06
N LEU A 302 -20.25 1.98 8.65
CA LEU A 302 -21.37 2.45 7.85
C LEU A 302 -22.71 1.95 8.43
N PRO A 303 -23.81 2.72 8.27
CA PRO A 303 -25.13 2.33 8.77
C PRO A 303 -25.79 1.23 7.95
N ALA A 304 -25.37 1.04 6.68
CA ALA A 304 -25.91 0.04 5.77
C ALA A 304 -24.82 -0.45 4.82
N LYS A 305 -25.03 -1.65 4.24
CA LYS A 305 -24.16 -2.24 3.22
C LYS A 305 -24.18 -1.36 1.94
N PRO A 306 -23.02 -0.85 1.49
CA PRO A 306 -22.95 -0.02 0.30
C PRO A 306 -23.02 -0.87 -0.99
N ASP A 307 -23.39 -0.20 -2.09
CA ASP A 307 -23.14 -0.73 -3.43
C ASP A 307 -21.65 -0.59 -3.75
N MET A 308 -20.93 -1.70 -3.69
CA MET A 308 -19.50 -1.74 -3.95
C MET A 308 -19.15 -1.41 -5.40
N SER A 309 -20.07 -1.61 -6.36
CA SER A 309 -19.78 -1.39 -7.79
C SER A 309 -19.48 0.07 -8.14
N ALA A 310 -20.01 1.01 -7.35
CA ALA A 310 -19.77 2.45 -7.49
C ALA A 310 -18.42 2.90 -6.91
N LEU A 311 -17.70 2.04 -6.17
CA LEU A 311 -16.52 2.42 -5.39
C LEU A 311 -15.22 2.04 -6.05
N TYR A 312 -15.24 1.26 -7.13
CA TYR A 312 -14.05 0.84 -7.87
C TYR A 312 -14.27 0.82 -9.37
N THR A 313 -13.16 0.69 -10.11
CA THR A 313 -13.19 0.49 -11.56
C THR A 313 -11.97 -0.32 -12.01
N GLU A 314 -12.21 -1.26 -12.92
CA GLU A 314 -11.15 -2.09 -13.54
C GLU A 314 -10.73 -1.59 -14.94
N ARG A 315 -11.28 -0.46 -15.41
CA ARG A 315 -11.06 0.06 -16.78
C ARG A 315 -9.60 0.46 -17.08
N PHE A 316 -8.79 0.60 -16.04
CA PHE A 316 -7.38 0.97 -16.15
C PHE A 316 -6.42 -0.21 -16.05
N LEU A 317 -6.90 -1.40 -15.65
CA LEU A 317 -6.08 -2.59 -15.56
C LEU A 317 -5.50 -2.96 -16.92
N PRO A 318 -4.28 -3.52 -16.98
CA PRO A 318 -3.73 -4.08 -18.19
C PRO A 318 -4.70 -5.10 -18.80
N LYS A 319 -4.80 -5.10 -20.13
CA LYS A 319 -5.58 -6.14 -20.83
C LYS A 319 -4.88 -7.48 -20.64
N PRO A 320 -5.64 -8.59 -20.48
CA PRO A 320 -5.07 -9.93 -20.35
C PRO A 320 -4.25 -10.34 -21.57
#